data_75842d42aa78d8199f11fbfcc6dd22d0
#
_entry.id   75842d42aa78d8199f11fbfcc6dd22d0
#
_cell.length_a   1.000
_cell.length_b   1.000
_cell.length_c   1.000
_cell.angle_alpha   90.00
_cell.angle_beta   90.00
_cell.angle_gamma   90.00
#
_symmetry.space_group_name_H-M   'P 1'
#
loop_
_entity.id
_entity.type
_entity.pdbx_description
1 polymer ?
#
loop_
_entity_poly.entity_id
_entity_poly.type
_entity_poly.pdbx_seq_one_letter_code
_entity_poly.pdbx_strand_id
1 'polypeptide(L)' 'MTVSVEQVMQQALIEHSQGNTQEAERLYNAVLKLDPM' A
#
# COMPACT_ATOMS: atom_id res chain seq x y z
N MET A 1 -6.60 -13.06 -11.27
CA MET A 1 -6.94 -11.69 -10.93
C MET A 1 -5.73 -10.96 -10.41
N THR A 2 -5.53 -9.78 -10.89
CA THR A 2 -4.39 -8.97 -10.46
C THR A 2 -4.86 -7.87 -9.52
N VAL A 3 -4.10 -7.65 -8.46
CA VAL A 3 -4.36 -6.55 -7.55
C VAL A 3 -3.74 -5.31 -8.16
N SER A 4 -4.52 -4.27 -8.33
CA SER A 4 -4.00 -3.05 -8.91
C SER A 4 -3.22 -2.25 -7.86
N VAL A 5 -2.27 -1.48 -8.35
CA VAL A 5 -1.48 -0.61 -7.48
C VAL A 5 -2.40 0.37 -6.76
N GLU A 6 -3.43 0.84 -7.43
CA GLU A 6 -4.37 1.77 -6.82
C GLU A 6 -5.05 1.18 -5.61
N GLN A 7 -5.44 -0.09 -5.70
CA GLN A 7 -6.09 -0.75 -4.56
C GLN A 7 -5.16 -0.84 -3.37
N VAL A 8 -3.90 -1.20 -3.63
CA VAL A 8 -2.92 -1.29 -2.56
C VAL A 8 -2.66 0.09 -1.95
N MET A 9 -2.57 1.11 -2.80
CA MET A 9 -2.37 2.47 -2.32
C MET A 9 -3.52 2.93 -1.44
N GLN A 10 -4.75 2.65 -1.86
CA GLN A 10 -5.91 3.03 -1.06
C GLN A 10 -5.90 2.34 0.29
N GLN A 11 -5.54 1.06 0.30
CA GLN A 11 -5.47 0.33 1.56
C GLN A 11 -4.38 0.93 2.46
N ALA A 12 -3.25 1.31 1.88
CA ALA A 12 -2.17 1.94 2.64
C ALA A 12 -2.64 3.24 3.27
N LEU A 13 -3.40 4.03 2.53
CA LEU A 13 -3.92 5.28 3.05
C LEU A 13 -4.87 5.05 4.22
N ILE A 14 -5.72 4.03 4.09
CA ILE A 14 -6.66 3.69 5.16
C ILE A 14 -5.89 3.28 6.41
N GLU A 15 -4.91 2.41 6.25
CA GLU A 15 -4.11 1.95 7.38
C GLU A 15 -3.38 3.12 8.04
N HIS A 16 -2.84 4.00 7.22
CA HIS A 16 -2.11 5.15 7.74
C HIS A 16 -3.04 6.06 8.54
N SER A 17 -4.24 6.28 8.05
CA SER A 17 -5.20 7.15 8.73
C SER A 17 -5.67 6.55 10.05
N GLN A 18 -5.60 5.24 10.18
CA GLN A 18 -5.98 4.56 11.42
C GLN A 18 -4.81 4.42 12.39
N GLY A 19 -3.66 4.96 12.05
CA GLY A 19 -2.50 4.88 12.90
C GLY A 19 -1.70 3.59 12.74
N ASN A 20 -2.04 2.76 11.77
CA ASN A 20 -1.32 1.51 11.52
C ASN A 20 -0.15 1.77 10.57
N THR A 21 0.83 2.51 11.05
CA THR A 21 1.92 2.95 10.19
C THR A 21 2.75 1.80 9.67
N GLN A 22 2.96 0.76 10.48
CA GLN A 22 3.75 -0.38 10.02
C GLN A 22 3.06 -1.11 8.87
N GLU A 23 1.76 -1.30 8.98
CA GLU A 23 1.00 -1.93 7.91
C GLU A 23 1.01 -1.06 6.65
N ALA A 24 0.88 0.25 6.84
CA ALA A 24 0.93 1.16 5.70
C ALA A 24 2.27 1.08 4.99
N GLU A 25 3.36 1.00 5.76
CA GLU A 25 4.69 0.88 5.16
C GLU A 25 4.84 -0.41 4.37
N ARG A 26 4.31 -1.49 4.89
CA ARG A 26 4.37 -2.78 4.18
C ARG A 26 3.63 -2.67 2.85
N LEU A 27 2.50 -2.00 2.84
CA LEU A 27 1.72 -1.83 1.62
C LEU A 27 2.45 -0.92 0.63
N TYR A 28 3.08 0.16 1.14
CA TYR A 28 3.87 1.02 0.27
C TYR A 28 5.03 0.25 -0.34
N ASN A 29 5.69 -0.58 0.45
CA ASN A 29 6.79 -1.39 -0.07
C ASN A 29 6.31 -2.35 -1.14
N ALA A 30 5.12 -2.91 -0.97
CA ALA A 30 4.55 -3.79 -1.99
C ALA A 30 4.31 -3.02 -3.28
N VAL A 31 3.84 -1.80 -3.18
CA VAL A 31 3.64 -0.96 -4.37
C VAL A 31 4.96 -0.72 -5.07
N LEU A 32 6.01 -0.42 -4.32
CA LEU A 32 7.32 -0.17 -4.91
C LEU A 32 7.84 -1.41 -5.63
N LYS A 33 7.55 -2.58 -5.12
CA LYS A 33 7.97 -3.81 -5.79
C LYS A 33 7.19 -4.06 -7.07
N LEU A 34 5.90 -3.69 -7.05
CA LEU A 34 5.07 -3.86 -8.23
C LEU A 34 5.40 -2.84 -9.31
N ASP A 35 5.70 -1.62 -8.89
CA ASP A 35 5.94 -0.51 -9.82
C ASP A 35 7.06 0.37 -9.25
N PRO A 36 8.30 -0.06 -9.40
CA PRO A 36 9.45 0.64 -8.81
C PRO A 36 9.87 1.86 -9.60
N MET A 37 8.99 2.76 -9.80
CA MET A 37 9.31 3.96 -10.55
C MET A 37 10.04 5.00 -9.75
#